data_d0062169aa56a3f9fa46ac415fd67edf
#
_entry.id   d0062169aa56a3f9fa46ac415fd67edf
#
_cell.length_a   1.000
_cell.length_b   1.000
_cell.length_c   1.000
_cell.angle_alpha   90.00
_cell.angle_beta   90.00
_cell.angle_gamma   90.00
#
_symmetry.space_group_name_H-M   'P 1'
#
loop_
_entity.id
_entity.type
_entity.pdbx_description
1 polymer ?
#
loop_
_entity_poly.entity_id
_entity_poly.type
_entity_poly.pdbx_seq_one_letter_code
_entity_poly.pdbx_strand_id
1 'polypeptide(L)'
;MCIRDRVTVNEFYDMQISMDPTVENDVKTTAPGRIVRFVVNITNAGNVPDVPTLDNHTSTKTGSDLVWTETPGMGTLDGWGVSWKILRQVGLDLESEEDCVVTESTSSSFPVDSCVYLQDIKEWRLPEMAPYETYTMVAIVSIDPGAQLLTRSLGLKVVSMMGGMEDGGDHDESAAWDGDSLDTNEKIVTVSLRAPDLVVRLAATDKTSADVGESIPIRIEIVNTGNVHATNVEVILCEYDDDDMKATIRKNNNMCDEESIVMRQEIGAIDKPDDSQKDGKVVELYMLYPVTAGTKNVYVVVDPGNNIVEASEGNNVLRISNELGSSNPFLDVAGEVAGKIALPTMIVLLTFALFGVLFLVGKGRRADVKDRMAEQSSLMSVLGSEDSD
;
A
#
# COMPACT_ATOMS: atom_id res chain seq x y z
N MET A 1 -72.29 -36.19 -18.44
CA MET A 1 -71.43 -36.46 -17.29
C MET A 1 -70.09 -35.78 -17.59
N CYS A 2 -69.86 -34.56 -17.07
CA CYS A 2 -68.58 -33.87 -17.27
C CYS A 2 -67.61 -34.41 -16.21
N ILE A 3 -66.67 -35.21 -16.65
CA ILE A 3 -65.51 -35.57 -15.83
C ILE A 3 -64.63 -34.33 -15.77
N ARG A 4 -64.61 -33.65 -14.63
CA ARG A 4 -63.60 -32.63 -14.36
C ARG A 4 -62.34 -33.40 -13.98
N ASP A 5 -61.48 -33.64 -14.95
CA ASP A 5 -60.13 -34.09 -14.65
C ASP A 5 -59.47 -32.98 -13.83
N ARG A 6 -59.19 -33.24 -12.56
CA ARG A 6 -58.33 -32.39 -11.74
C ARG A 6 -56.89 -32.71 -12.16
N VAL A 7 -56.28 -31.83 -12.85
CA VAL A 7 -54.80 -31.84 -12.97
C VAL A 7 -54.28 -31.35 -11.62
N THR A 8 -53.68 -32.23 -10.89
CA THR A 8 -52.93 -31.88 -9.68
C THR A 8 -51.50 -31.53 -10.16
N VAL A 9 -51.14 -30.26 -10.05
CA VAL A 9 -49.75 -29.85 -10.26
C VAL A 9 -49.04 -30.09 -8.94
N ASN A 10 -48.07 -30.97 -8.95
CA ASN A 10 -47.20 -31.20 -7.78
C ASN A 10 -46.39 -29.92 -7.50
N GLU A 11 -46.14 -29.70 -6.22
CA GLU A 11 -45.19 -28.68 -5.80
C GLU A 11 -43.79 -29.05 -6.28
N PHE A 12 -43.08 -28.10 -6.87
CA PHE A 12 -41.70 -28.29 -7.22
C PHE A 12 -40.91 -27.00 -6.90
N TYR A 13 -39.70 -27.20 -6.43
CA TYR A 13 -38.77 -26.16 -6.06
C TYR A 13 -37.64 -26.13 -7.10
N ASP A 14 -37.30 -24.95 -7.60
CA ASP A 14 -36.28 -24.76 -8.61
C ASP A 14 -35.69 -23.37 -8.45
N MET A 15 -34.51 -23.29 -7.84
CA MET A 15 -33.76 -22.06 -7.70
C MET A 15 -32.69 -21.97 -8.78
N GLN A 16 -32.64 -20.84 -9.45
CA GLN A 16 -31.70 -20.60 -10.54
C GLN A 16 -30.86 -19.38 -10.28
N ILE A 17 -29.56 -19.45 -10.64
CA ILE A 17 -28.65 -18.32 -10.64
C ILE A 17 -28.15 -18.05 -12.06
N SER A 18 -28.23 -16.79 -12.49
CA SER A 18 -27.82 -16.38 -13.83
C SER A 18 -27.10 -15.04 -13.80
N MET A 19 -26.35 -14.77 -14.86
CA MET A 19 -25.76 -13.44 -15.12
C MET A 19 -26.22 -13.00 -16.50
N ASP A 20 -26.48 -11.70 -16.67
CA ASP A 20 -26.74 -11.13 -17.99
C ASP A 20 -25.39 -10.98 -18.74
N PRO A 21 -25.12 -11.81 -19.75
CA PRO A 21 -23.85 -11.78 -20.46
C PRO A 21 -23.63 -10.52 -21.29
N THR A 22 -24.66 -9.70 -21.47
CA THR A 22 -24.56 -8.42 -22.20
C THR A 22 -24.12 -7.27 -21.28
N VAL A 23 -24.33 -7.41 -19.98
CA VAL A 23 -24.07 -6.38 -18.96
C VAL A 23 -22.91 -6.80 -18.05
N GLU A 24 -22.80 -8.09 -17.76
CA GLU A 24 -21.84 -8.62 -16.79
C GLU A 24 -20.89 -9.64 -17.44
N ASN A 25 -19.61 -9.56 -17.09
CA ASN A 25 -18.58 -10.50 -17.54
C ASN A 25 -18.22 -11.43 -16.37
N ASP A 26 -18.28 -12.73 -16.59
CA ASP A 26 -17.93 -13.77 -15.64
C ASP A 26 -16.41 -13.89 -15.40
N VAL A 27 -15.59 -13.20 -16.19
CA VAL A 27 -14.12 -13.14 -16.02
C VAL A 27 -13.69 -11.70 -15.76
N LYS A 28 -13.16 -11.44 -14.59
CA LYS A 28 -12.63 -10.12 -14.21
C LYS A 28 -11.16 -10.18 -13.83
N THR A 29 -10.46 -9.09 -14.09
CA THR A 29 -9.05 -8.93 -13.74
C THR A 29 -8.90 -7.78 -12.76
N THR A 30 -8.14 -8.01 -11.68
CA THR A 30 -7.89 -7.00 -10.65
C THR A 30 -6.52 -7.19 -10.00
N ALA A 31 -6.14 -6.30 -9.08
CA ALA A 31 -4.95 -6.41 -8.26
C ALA A 31 -5.30 -6.91 -6.84
N PRO A 32 -4.34 -7.45 -6.07
CA PRO A 32 -4.50 -7.72 -4.65
C PRO A 32 -4.98 -6.48 -3.88
N GLY A 33 -5.68 -6.69 -2.79
CA GLY A 33 -6.25 -5.60 -1.97
C GLY A 33 -7.45 -4.88 -2.59
N ARG A 34 -8.00 -5.40 -3.70
CA ARG A 34 -9.16 -4.83 -4.38
C ARG A 34 -10.40 -5.68 -4.20
N ILE A 35 -11.52 -5.07 -4.51
CA ILE A 35 -12.84 -5.71 -4.51
C ILE A 35 -13.30 -5.89 -5.95
N VAL A 36 -13.83 -7.08 -6.25
CA VAL A 36 -14.49 -7.39 -7.53
C VAL A 36 -15.95 -7.66 -7.26
N ARG A 37 -16.82 -7.21 -8.15
CA ARG A 37 -18.29 -7.31 -8.01
C ARG A 37 -18.84 -8.07 -9.19
N PHE A 38 -19.77 -8.99 -8.91
CA PHE A 38 -20.52 -9.71 -9.93
C PHE A 38 -22.01 -9.53 -9.65
N VAL A 39 -22.74 -9.03 -10.65
CA VAL A 39 -24.18 -8.90 -10.56
C VAL A 39 -24.80 -10.19 -11.07
N VAL A 40 -25.61 -10.83 -10.25
CA VAL A 40 -26.31 -12.08 -10.56
C VAL A 40 -27.80 -11.95 -10.30
N ASN A 41 -28.59 -12.65 -11.07
CA ASN A 41 -30.03 -12.77 -10.87
C ASN A 41 -30.31 -14.14 -10.25
N ILE A 42 -31.07 -14.16 -9.17
CA ILE A 42 -31.55 -15.35 -8.50
C ILE A 42 -33.05 -15.41 -8.72
N THR A 43 -33.52 -16.50 -9.29
CA THR A 43 -34.90 -16.69 -9.70
C THR A 43 -35.49 -17.93 -9.06
N ASN A 44 -36.65 -17.79 -8.44
CA ASN A 44 -37.46 -18.95 -8.08
C ASN A 44 -38.24 -19.39 -9.34
N ALA A 45 -37.70 -20.39 -10.03
CA ALA A 45 -38.36 -20.97 -11.21
C ALA A 45 -39.39 -22.06 -10.84
N GLY A 46 -39.48 -22.38 -9.55
CA GLY A 46 -40.49 -23.29 -9.01
C GLY A 46 -41.89 -22.73 -9.02
N ASN A 47 -42.87 -23.54 -8.63
CA ASN A 47 -44.26 -23.18 -8.60
C ASN A 47 -44.82 -22.87 -7.19
N VAL A 48 -43.96 -22.84 -6.19
CA VAL A 48 -44.25 -22.54 -4.78
C VAL A 48 -43.32 -21.47 -4.24
N PRO A 49 -43.72 -20.71 -3.20
CA PRO A 49 -42.83 -19.81 -2.51
C PRO A 49 -41.68 -20.59 -1.83
N ASP A 50 -40.48 -20.02 -1.84
CA ASP A 50 -39.31 -20.61 -1.25
C ASP A 50 -38.36 -19.57 -0.66
N VAL A 51 -37.51 -20.00 0.27
CA VAL A 51 -36.46 -19.20 0.92
C VAL A 51 -35.12 -19.69 0.44
N PRO A 52 -34.46 -19.01 -0.51
CA PRO A 52 -33.19 -19.47 -1.03
C PRO A 52 -32.04 -19.16 -0.07
N THR A 53 -31.05 -20.04 -0.05
CA THR A 53 -29.76 -19.85 0.59
C THR A 53 -28.66 -19.71 -0.45
N LEU A 54 -27.56 -19.05 -0.09
CA LEU A 54 -26.44 -18.79 -0.98
C LEU A 54 -25.18 -19.40 -0.41
N ASP A 55 -24.56 -20.28 -1.18
CA ASP A 55 -23.28 -20.88 -0.88
C ASP A 55 -22.19 -20.38 -1.82
N ASN A 56 -20.98 -20.28 -1.29
CA ASN A 56 -19.82 -19.84 -2.02
C ASN A 56 -18.71 -20.89 -1.96
N HIS A 57 -18.11 -21.15 -3.11
CA HIS A 57 -16.99 -22.07 -3.22
C HIS A 57 -15.82 -21.40 -3.92
N THR A 58 -14.60 -21.69 -3.47
CA THR A 58 -13.37 -21.20 -4.11
C THR A 58 -12.59 -22.38 -4.66
N SER A 59 -12.20 -22.30 -5.93
CA SER A 59 -11.34 -23.30 -6.51
C SER A 59 -9.89 -23.14 -6.06
N THR A 60 -9.29 -24.22 -5.64
CA THR A 60 -7.84 -24.33 -5.53
C THR A 60 -7.36 -25.31 -6.59
N LYS A 61 -6.45 -24.87 -7.46
CA LYS A 61 -5.89 -25.75 -8.48
C LYS A 61 -4.80 -26.60 -7.86
N THR A 62 -5.04 -27.91 -7.78
CA THR A 62 -4.03 -28.87 -7.36
C THR A 62 -3.73 -29.79 -8.55
N GLY A 63 -2.65 -29.50 -9.27
CA GLY A 63 -2.30 -30.26 -10.48
C GLY A 63 -3.24 -29.99 -11.66
N SER A 64 -3.82 -31.03 -12.23
CA SER A 64 -4.79 -30.94 -13.33
C SER A 64 -6.24 -30.81 -12.86
N ASP A 65 -6.52 -31.05 -11.58
CA ASP A 65 -7.87 -31.09 -11.07
C ASP A 65 -8.19 -29.84 -10.27
N LEU A 66 -9.39 -29.29 -10.46
CA LEU A 66 -9.93 -28.22 -9.63
C LEU A 66 -10.46 -28.86 -8.35
N VAL A 67 -9.94 -28.40 -7.21
CA VAL A 67 -10.51 -28.76 -5.91
C VAL A 67 -11.32 -27.57 -5.43
N TRP A 68 -12.59 -27.78 -5.18
CA TRP A 68 -13.49 -26.78 -4.65
C TRP A 68 -13.53 -26.85 -3.12
N THR A 69 -13.44 -25.72 -2.49
CA THR A 69 -13.53 -25.57 -1.03
C THR A 69 -14.56 -24.51 -0.73
N GLU A 70 -15.49 -24.83 0.14
CA GLU A 70 -16.47 -23.86 0.62
C GLU A 70 -15.77 -22.62 1.20
N THR A 71 -16.16 -21.45 0.74
CA THR A 71 -15.63 -20.19 1.24
C THR A 71 -16.50 -19.73 2.40
N PRO A 72 -15.91 -19.37 3.56
CA PRO A 72 -16.69 -18.84 4.67
C PRO A 72 -17.58 -17.68 4.21
N GLY A 73 -18.83 -17.66 4.65
CA GLY A 73 -19.79 -16.63 4.29
C GLY A 73 -19.38 -15.23 4.76
N MET A 74 -18.54 -15.14 5.81
CA MET A 74 -17.82 -13.93 6.23
C MET A 74 -16.39 -14.32 6.60
N GLY A 75 -15.42 -13.56 6.09
CA GLY A 75 -14.01 -13.85 6.23
C GLY A 75 -13.38 -14.27 4.90
N THR A 76 -12.11 -14.64 4.96
CA THR A 76 -11.35 -15.01 3.76
C THR A 76 -10.80 -16.44 3.89
N LEU A 77 -10.79 -17.15 2.77
CA LEU A 77 -10.06 -18.40 2.59
C LEU A 77 -8.87 -18.13 1.67
N ASP A 78 -7.64 -18.31 2.15
CA ASP A 78 -6.41 -18.01 1.41
C ASP A 78 -6.36 -16.58 0.85
N GLY A 79 -6.89 -15.61 1.60
CA GLY A 79 -6.97 -14.22 1.17
C GLY A 79 -8.13 -13.88 0.22
N TRP A 80 -9.12 -14.77 0.06
CA TRP A 80 -10.30 -14.57 -0.77
C TRP A 80 -11.57 -14.73 0.06
N GLY A 81 -12.46 -13.73 -0.02
CA GLY A 81 -13.76 -13.75 0.63
C GLY A 81 -14.87 -13.40 -0.34
N VAL A 82 -16.05 -13.94 -0.13
CA VAL A 82 -17.27 -13.60 -0.88
C VAL A 82 -18.34 -13.15 0.10
N SER A 83 -18.95 -12.02 -0.18
CA SER A 83 -20.10 -11.50 0.55
C SER A 83 -21.18 -11.06 -0.42
N TRP A 84 -22.39 -10.88 0.07
CA TRP A 84 -23.52 -10.57 -0.77
C TRP A 84 -24.18 -9.26 -0.39
N LYS A 85 -24.73 -8.57 -1.41
CA LYS A 85 -25.63 -7.44 -1.28
C LYS A 85 -26.84 -7.66 -2.16
N ILE A 86 -27.98 -7.10 -1.77
CA ILE A 86 -29.16 -7.04 -2.62
C ILE A 86 -29.14 -5.75 -3.40
N LEU A 87 -29.42 -5.84 -4.71
CA LEU A 87 -29.55 -4.68 -5.58
C LEU A 87 -31.03 -4.35 -5.71
N ARG A 88 -31.43 -3.19 -5.20
CA ARG A 88 -32.82 -2.73 -5.26
C ARG A 88 -32.94 -1.59 -6.24
N GLN A 89 -34.01 -1.63 -7.01
CA GLN A 89 -34.39 -0.51 -7.88
C GLN A 89 -35.06 0.59 -7.04
N VAL A 90 -34.39 1.75 -6.93
CA VAL A 90 -34.90 2.93 -6.24
C VAL A 90 -35.32 3.97 -7.30
N GLY A 91 -36.62 3.99 -7.65
CA GLY A 91 -37.13 4.84 -8.73
C GLY A 91 -36.91 4.25 -10.12
N LEU A 92 -37.06 5.07 -11.16
CA LEU A 92 -37.04 4.58 -12.55
C LEU A 92 -35.65 4.28 -13.11
N ASP A 93 -34.58 4.86 -12.49
CA ASP A 93 -33.21 4.79 -13.02
C ASP A 93 -32.10 4.66 -11.93
N LEU A 94 -32.48 4.47 -10.66
CA LEU A 94 -31.51 4.40 -9.56
C LEU A 94 -31.51 3.00 -8.94
N GLU A 95 -30.35 2.35 -9.00
CA GLU A 95 -30.07 1.11 -8.26
C GLU A 95 -29.38 1.46 -6.95
N SER A 96 -29.84 0.87 -5.85
CA SER A 96 -29.22 0.99 -4.53
C SER A 96 -28.76 -0.38 -4.06
N GLU A 97 -27.49 -0.48 -3.68
CA GLU A 97 -26.97 -1.67 -3.04
C GLU A 97 -27.22 -1.59 -1.55
N GLU A 98 -27.91 -2.59 -1.02
CA GLU A 98 -28.16 -2.74 0.40
C GLU A 98 -27.34 -3.92 0.96
N ASP A 99 -26.67 -3.68 2.07
CA ASP A 99 -25.94 -4.74 2.78
C ASP A 99 -26.94 -5.73 3.39
N CYS A 100 -26.60 -7.02 3.32
CA CYS A 100 -27.34 -8.03 4.05
C CYS A 100 -27.18 -7.83 5.55
N VAL A 101 -28.24 -8.03 6.31
CA VAL A 101 -28.22 -7.89 7.76
C VAL A 101 -27.46 -9.07 8.37
N VAL A 102 -26.49 -8.77 9.22
CA VAL A 102 -25.76 -9.78 10.00
C VAL A 102 -26.45 -10.04 11.32
N THR A 103 -26.78 -11.29 11.64
CA THR A 103 -27.44 -11.65 12.89
C THR A 103 -26.82 -12.92 13.50
N GLU A 104 -26.84 -12.99 14.83
CA GLU A 104 -26.29 -14.14 15.56
C GLU A 104 -27.26 -15.32 15.69
N SER A 105 -28.57 -15.13 15.42
CA SER A 105 -29.58 -16.12 15.76
C SER A 105 -30.60 -16.39 14.67
N THR A 106 -30.89 -17.64 14.44
CA THR A 106 -31.97 -18.16 13.57
C THR A 106 -33.38 -17.90 14.11
N SER A 107 -33.52 -17.47 15.38
CA SER A 107 -34.82 -17.37 16.05
C SER A 107 -35.47 -15.99 16.02
N SER A 108 -34.82 -15.00 15.42
CA SER A 108 -35.37 -13.63 15.34
C SER A 108 -36.23 -13.45 14.09
N SER A 109 -37.24 -12.63 14.22
CA SER A 109 -38.01 -12.18 13.05
C SER A 109 -37.08 -11.41 12.11
N PHE A 110 -36.74 -12.00 10.99
CA PHE A 110 -35.95 -11.36 9.96
C PHE A 110 -36.71 -10.21 9.32
N PRO A 111 -36.04 -9.16 8.86
CA PRO A 111 -36.67 -8.18 7.97
C PRO A 111 -37.20 -8.93 6.74
N VAL A 112 -38.49 -8.79 6.48
CA VAL A 112 -39.22 -9.56 5.43
C VAL A 112 -38.64 -9.31 4.03
N ASP A 113 -37.88 -8.21 3.87
CA ASP A 113 -37.43 -7.73 2.56
C ASP A 113 -35.91 -7.59 2.44
N SER A 114 -35.11 -8.20 3.33
CA SER A 114 -33.63 -8.05 3.30
C SER A 114 -32.96 -9.41 3.33
N CYS A 115 -31.80 -9.52 2.63
CA CYS A 115 -30.94 -10.69 2.80
C CYS A 115 -30.28 -10.68 4.18
N VAL A 116 -29.99 -11.86 4.73
CA VAL A 116 -29.46 -12.04 6.07
C VAL A 116 -28.28 -12.99 6.06
N TYR A 117 -27.23 -12.66 6.78
CA TYR A 117 -26.16 -13.60 7.11
C TYR A 117 -26.36 -14.14 8.53
N LEU A 118 -26.50 -15.45 8.64
CA LEU A 118 -26.68 -16.16 9.89
C LEU A 118 -25.32 -16.64 10.42
N GLN A 119 -24.79 -15.99 11.44
CA GLN A 119 -23.43 -16.26 11.95
C GLN A 119 -23.30 -17.65 12.62
N ASP A 120 -24.34 -18.12 13.25
CA ASP A 120 -24.36 -19.42 13.95
C ASP A 120 -24.22 -20.62 13.01
N ILE A 121 -24.84 -20.55 11.84
CA ILE A 121 -24.80 -21.59 10.81
C ILE A 121 -23.95 -21.20 9.58
N LYS A 122 -23.42 -19.94 9.57
CA LYS A 122 -22.59 -19.38 8.49
C LYS A 122 -23.23 -19.37 7.11
N GLU A 123 -24.49 -19.08 7.06
CA GLU A 123 -25.33 -19.16 5.88
C GLU A 123 -25.91 -17.81 5.48
N TRP A 124 -25.93 -17.51 4.18
CA TRP A 124 -26.64 -16.39 3.62
C TRP A 124 -28.04 -16.82 3.22
N ARG A 125 -29.06 -16.05 3.65
CA ARG A 125 -30.45 -16.27 3.28
C ARG A 125 -31.02 -15.06 2.57
N LEU A 126 -31.82 -15.32 1.53
CA LEU A 126 -32.63 -14.32 0.89
C LEU A 126 -34.03 -14.26 1.54
N PRO A 127 -34.79 -13.18 1.30
CA PRO A 127 -36.22 -13.16 1.62
C PRO A 127 -36.95 -14.31 0.93
N GLU A 128 -38.12 -14.67 1.44
CA GLU A 128 -39.04 -15.57 0.76
C GLU A 128 -39.36 -15.04 -0.63
N MET A 129 -39.15 -15.86 -1.64
CA MET A 129 -39.40 -15.54 -3.04
C MET A 129 -40.71 -16.22 -3.52
N ALA A 130 -41.58 -15.44 -4.08
CA ALA A 130 -42.77 -15.97 -4.76
C ALA A 130 -42.37 -16.78 -6.02
N PRO A 131 -43.23 -17.68 -6.49
CA PRO A 131 -43.01 -18.34 -7.78
C PRO A 131 -42.69 -17.34 -8.89
N TYR A 132 -41.66 -17.60 -9.67
CA TYR A 132 -41.16 -16.77 -10.78
C TYR A 132 -40.64 -15.38 -10.39
N GLU A 133 -40.43 -15.13 -9.12
CA GLU A 133 -39.80 -13.91 -8.65
C GLU A 133 -38.29 -13.96 -8.87
N THR A 134 -37.68 -12.81 -9.16
CA THR A 134 -36.25 -12.66 -9.35
C THR A 134 -35.72 -11.56 -8.45
N TYR A 135 -34.64 -11.86 -7.69
CA TYR A 135 -33.84 -10.87 -7.00
C TYR A 135 -32.50 -10.68 -7.72
N THR A 136 -32.12 -9.41 -7.87
CA THR A 136 -30.76 -9.08 -8.34
C THR A 136 -29.84 -8.93 -7.15
N MET A 137 -28.77 -9.71 -7.14
CA MET A 137 -27.78 -9.74 -6.08
C MET A 137 -26.42 -9.30 -6.59
N VAL A 138 -25.59 -8.78 -5.70
CA VAL A 138 -24.20 -8.49 -6.00
C VAL A 138 -23.29 -9.39 -5.14
N ALA A 139 -22.59 -10.30 -5.78
CA ALA A 139 -21.51 -11.05 -5.14
C ALA A 139 -20.26 -10.16 -5.08
N ILE A 140 -19.78 -9.87 -3.89
CA ILE A 140 -18.61 -9.03 -3.62
C ILE A 140 -17.45 -9.94 -3.27
N VAL A 141 -16.47 -10.01 -4.16
CA VAL A 141 -15.24 -10.77 -3.95
C VAL A 141 -14.20 -9.83 -3.36
N SER A 142 -13.86 -10.02 -2.09
CA SER A 142 -12.82 -9.30 -1.38
C SER A 142 -11.49 -10.06 -1.50
N ILE A 143 -10.42 -9.36 -1.83
CA ILE A 143 -9.10 -9.94 -2.04
C ILE A 143 -8.12 -9.25 -1.12
N ASP A 144 -7.43 -10.04 -0.29
CA ASP A 144 -6.44 -9.51 0.63
C ASP A 144 -5.22 -8.92 -0.11
N PRO A 145 -4.57 -7.89 0.43
CA PRO A 145 -3.38 -7.29 -0.19
C PRO A 145 -2.23 -8.27 -0.42
N GLY A 146 -2.10 -9.30 0.42
CA GLY A 146 -1.08 -10.34 0.30
C GLY A 146 -1.50 -11.58 -0.49
N ALA A 147 -2.64 -11.54 -1.20
CA ALA A 147 -3.10 -12.69 -1.98
C ALA A 147 -2.15 -12.99 -3.13
N GLN A 148 -1.89 -14.29 -3.36
CA GLN A 148 -1.00 -14.73 -4.45
C GLN A 148 -1.54 -14.33 -5.83
N LEU A 149 -0.64 -13.90 -6.73
CA LEU A 149 -0.95 -13.55 -8.11
C LEU A 149 -1.32 -14.79 -8.92
N LEU A 150 -2.59 -15.17 -8.87
CA LEU A 150 -3.13 -16.30 -9.60
C LEU A 150 -4.54 -16.02 -10.12
N THR A 151 -5.02 -16.90 -10.97
CA THR A 151 -6.42 -16.89 -11.40
C THR A 151 -7.17 -17.92 -10.57
N ARG A 152 -8.28 -17.50 -9.96
CA ARG A 152 -9.19 -18.38 -9.23
C ARG A 152 -10.58 -18.34 -9.83
N SER A 153 -11.21 -19.50 -9.87
CA SER A 153 -12.63 -19.61 -10.13
C SER A 153 -13.39 -19.67 -8.81
N LEU A 154 -14.49 -18.96 -8.77
CA LEU A 154 -15.39 -18.89 -7.63
C LEU A 154 -16.72 -19.46 -8.05
N GLY A 155 -17.23 -20.40 -7.28
CA GLY A 155 -18.55 -20.99 -7.46
C GLY A 155 -19.57 -20.23 -6.61
N LEU A 156 -20.63 -19.80 -7.23
CA LEU A 156 -21.78 -19.16 -6.60
C LEU A 156 -22.95 -20.12 -6.76
N LYS A 157 -23.53 -20.58 -5.65
CA LYS A 157 -24.62 -21.54 -5.64
C LYS A 157 -25.83 -20.96 -4.92
N VAL A 158 -27.00 -21.17 -5.44
CA VAL A 158 -28.27 -20.94 -4.75
C VAL A 158 -28.92 -22.29 -4.44
N VAL A 159 -29.40 -22.44 -3.23
CA VAL A 159 -30.03 -23.69 -2.75
C VAL A 159 -31.43 -23.38 -2.24
N SER A 160 -32.39 -24.19 -2.64
CA SER A 160 -33.74 -24.17 -2.07
C SER A 160 -33.73 -24.69 -0.63
N MET A 161 -34.28 -23.91 0.29
CA MET A 161 -34.41 -24.36 1.67
C MET A 161 -35.45 -25.46 1.82
N MET A 162 -36.42 -25.52 0.92
CA MET A 162 -37.53 -26.47 0.95
C MET A 162 -37.31 -27.67 0.02
N GLY A 163 -36.53 -27.51 -1.04
CA GLY A 163 -36.27 -28.57 -2.04
C GLY A 163 -35.50 -29.77 -1.52
N GLY A 164 -34.75 -29.60 -0.42
CA GLY A 164 -34.04 -30.72 0.24
C GLY A 164 -34.91 -31.59 1.17
N MET A 165 -36.20 -31.26 1.31
CA MET A 165 -37.09 -31.96 2.27
C MET A 165 -38.05 -32.96 1.61
N GLU A 166 -38.20 -33.01 0.30
CA GLU A 166 -39.12 -33.92 -0.37
C GLU A 166 -38.43 -34.83 -1.40
N ASP A 167 -38.55 -36.11 -1.19
CA ASP A 167 -38.18 -37.18 -2.11
C ASP A 167 -38.95 -37.06 -3.44
N GLY A 168 -38.30 -36.66 -4.51
CA GLY A 168 -38.81 -36.93 -5.84
C GLY A 168 -38.72 -35.85 -6.91
N GLY A 169 -38.02 -34.74 -6.70
CA GLY A 169 -37.66 -33.84 -7.78
C GLY A 169 -36.37 -34.30 -8.48
N ASP A 170 -36.38 -34.32 -9.80
CA ASP A 170 -35.22 -34.65 -10.66
C ASP A 170 -34.09 -33.58 -10.57
N HIS A 171 -34.23 -32.61 -9.66
CA HIS A 171 -33.27 -31.55 -9.41
C HIS A 171 -32.73 -31.67 -7.99
N ASP A 172 -31.58 -32.30 -7.89
CA ASP A 172 -30.85 -32.44 -6.63
C ASP A 172 -30.19 -31.11 -6.22
N GLU A 173 -31.02 -30.13 -5.86
CA GLU A 173 -30.53 -28.79 -5.40
C GLU A 173 -29.75 -28.86 -4.09
N SER A 174 -29.87 -30.00 -3.37
CA SER A 174 -29.11 -30.27 -2.13
C SER A 174 -27.77 -30.93 -2.40
N ALA A 175 -27.47 -31.29 -3.65
CA ALA A 175 -26.20 -31.93 -3.98
C ALA A 175 -25.01 -31.01 -3.62
N ALA A 176 -23.95 -31.66 -3.18
CA ALA A 176 -22.67 -30.97 -2.96
C ALA A 176 -22.23 -30.27 -4.27
N TRP A 177 -21.54 -29.16 -4.12
CA TRP A 177 -20.93 -28.47 -5.25
C TRP A 177 -20.08 -29.44 -6.07
N ASP A 178 -20.42 -29.66 -7.31
CA ASP A 178 -19.68 -30.54 -8.23
C ASP A 178 -18.86 -29.76 -9.29
N GLY A 179 -19.10 -28.44 -9.39
CA GLY A 179 -18.42 -27.57 -10.34
C GLY A 179 -18.93 -27.72 -11.77
N ASP A 180 -20.10 -28.32 -11.96
CA ASP A 180 -20.73 -28.42 -13.28
C ASP A 180 -21.44 -27.07 -13.61
N SER A 181 -20.93 -26.37 -14.60
CA SER A 181 -21.50 -25.12 -15.07
C SER A 181 -22.81 -25.27 -15.84
N LEU A 182 -23.29 -26.50 -15.99
CA LEU A 182 -24.56 -26.80 -16.65
C LEU A 182 -25.74 -26.77 -15.67
N ASP A 183 -25.46 -26.83 -14.37
CA ASP A 183 -26.49 -26.73 -13.36
C ASP A 183 -27.03 -25.29 -13.29
N THR A 184 -28.35 -25.16 -13.28
CA THR A 184 -29.01 -23.84 -13.31
C THR A 184 -28.91 -23.11 -11.98
N ASN A 185 -28.63 -23.82 -10.88
CA ASN A 185 -28.46 -23.25 -9.55
C ASN A 185 -27.01 -22.90 -9.21
N GLU A 186 -26.06 -23.17 -10.13
CA GLU A 186 -24.65 -22.87 -9.97
C GLU A 186 -24.12 -21.89 -11.02
N LYS A 187 -23.25 -21.00 -10.62
CA LYS A 187 -22.56 -20.08 -11.52
C LYS A 187 -21.09 -19.96 -11.16
N ILE A 188 -20.23 -20.23 -12.13
CA ILE A 188 -18.79 -20.06 -11.98
C ILE A 188 -18.41 -18.67 -12.51
N VAL A 189 -17.71 -17.91 -11.67
CA VAL A 189 -17.05 -16.65 -12.04
C VAL A 189 -15.55 -16.78 -11.83
N THR A 190 -14.77 -16.05 -12.61
CA THR A 190 -13.32 -16.14 -12.57
C THR A 190 -12.69 -14.79 -12.29
N VAL A 191 -11.77 -14.75 -11.33
CA VAL A 191 -10.99 -13.56 -11.03
C VAL A 191 -9.52 -13.84 -11.24
N SER A 192 -8.88 -13.02 -12.08
CA SER A 192 -7.45 -13.09 -12.36
C SER A 192 -6.72 -11.96 -11.64
N LEU A 193 -5.82 -12.30 -10.72
CA LEU A 193 -4.98 -11.31 -10.06
C LEU A 193 -3.77 -10.96 -10.91
N ARG A 194 -3.62 -9.68 -11.16
CA ARG A 194 -2.49 -9.15 -11.92
C ARG A 194 -1.95 -7.89 -11.25
N ALA A 195 -0.68 -7.93 -10.91
CA ALA A 195 0.05 -6.80 -10.40
C ALA A 195 1.54 -6.94 -10.71
N PRO A 196 2.31 -5.85 -10.82
CA PRO A 196 3.75 -5.90 -10.67
C PRO A 196 4.12 -6.28 -9.25
N ASP A 197 5.37 -6.64 -9.04
CA ASP A 197 5.95 -6.92 -7.71
C ASP A 197 7.43 -6.53 -7.77
N LEU A 198 7.71 -5.31 -7.35
CA LEU A 198 9.03 -4.69 -7.45
C LEU A 198 9.89 -5.10 -6.24
N VAL A 199 11.05 -5.62 -6.52
CA VAL A 199 11.99 -6.09 -5.48
C VAL A 199 13.32 -5.40 -5.65
N VAL A 200 13.82 -4.75 -4.61
CA VAL A 200 15.22 -4.35 -4.55
C VAL A 200 16.06 -5.56 -4.20
N ARG A 201 16.66 -6.18 -5.23
CA ARG A 201 17.43 -7.42 -5.09
C ARG A 201 18.82 -7.20 -4.54
N LEU A 202 19.44 -6.10 -4.95
CA LEU A 202 20.79 -5.72 -4.55
C LEU A 202 20.89 -4.20 -4.36
N ALA A 203 21.58 -3.79 -3.30
CA ALA A 203 22.07 -2.43 -3.12
C ALA A 203 23.47 -2.53 -2.50
N ALA A 204 24.50 -2.24 -3.28
CA ALA A 204 25.89 -2.43 -2.88
C ALA A 204 26.81 -1.35 -3.44
N THR A 205 27.94 -1.17 -2.78
CA THR A 205 29.02 -0.30 -3.24
C THR A 205 30.36 -0.92 -2.86
N ASP A 206 31.37 -0.67 -3.68
CA ASP A 206 32.75 -1.07 -3.41
C ASP A 206 33.50 -0.06 -2.52
N LYS A 207 32.94 1.14 -2.35
CA LYS A 207 33.52 2.25 -1.58
C LYS A 207 32.58 2.64 -0.46
N THR A 208 33.04 2.54 0.79
CA THR A 208 32.21 2.85 1.97
C THR A 208 32.48 4.24 2.54
N SER A 209 33.55 4.91 2.09
CA SER A 209 33.90 6.25 2.56
C SER A 209 34.49 7.10 1.45
N ALA A 210 34.25 8.41 1.52
CA ALA A 210 34.82 9.43 0.65
C ALA A 210 34.92 10.76 1.43
N ASP A 211 35.51 11.78 0.85
CA ASP A 211 35.54 13.09 1.49
C ASP A 211 34.14 13.75 1.39
N VAL A 212 33.80 14.60 2.37
CA VAL A 212 32.53 15.33 2.37
C VAL A 212 32.40 16.13 1.08
N GLY A 213 31.25 16.00 0.41
CA GLY A 213 30.96 16.62 -0.87
C GLY A 213 31.37 15.78 -2.09
N GLU A 214 32.11 14.67 -1.89
CA GLU A 214 32.29 13.66 -2.93
C GLU A 214 31.07 12.73 -2.99
N SER A 215 31.03 11.86 -4.01
CA SER A 215 29.94 10.90 -4.18
C SER A 215 30.46 9.46 -4.20
N ILE A 216 29.67 8.58 -3.58
CA ILE A 216 29.90 7.14 -3.60
C ILE A 216 28.90 6.51 -4.59
N PRO A 217 29.37 5.78 -5.63
CA PRO A 217 28.46 5.07 -6.53
C PRO A 217 27.84 3.86 -5.82
N ILE A 218 26.53 3.76 -5.87
CA ILE A 218 25.75 2.65 -5.36
C ILE A 218 25.17 1.92 -6.56
N ARG A 219 25.51 0.63 -6.68
CA ARG A 219 24.91 -0.28 -7.66
C ARG A 219 23.61 -0.84 -7.07
N ILE A 220 22.54 -0.72 -7.80
CA ILE A 220 21.21 -1.16 -7.41
C ILE A 220 20.67 -2.10 -8.50
N GLU A 221 20.17 -3.26 -8.08
CA GLU A 221 19.45 -4.17 -8.94
C GLU A 221 18.00 -4.26 -8.49
N ILE A 222 17.10 -3.97 -9.42
CA ILE A 222 15.64 -4.05 -9.19
C ILE A 222 15.08 -5.05 -10.18
N VAL A 223 14.14 -5.86 -9.72
CA VAL A 223 13.42 -6.81 -10.56
C VAL A 223 11.92 -6.63 -10.33
N ASN A 224 11.14 -6.91 -11.35
CA ASN A 224 9.70 -7.08 -11.25
C ASN A 224 9.42 -8.59 -11.27
N THR A 225 8.97 -9.14 -10.14
CA THR A 225 8.61 -10.56 -10.01
C THR A 225 7.12 -10.80 -10.23
N GLY A 226 6.35 -9.73 -10.45
CA GLY A 226 4.93 -9.77 -10.75
C GLY A 226 4.59 -10.26 -12.15
N ASN A 227 3.31 -10.29 -12.48
CA ASN A 227 2.82 -10.83 -13.74
C ASN A 227 2.39 -9.76 -14.77
N VAL A 228 2.58 -8.48 -14.45
CA VAL A 228 2.43 -7.34 -15.38
C VAL A 228 3.63 -6.41 -15.30
N HIS A 229 3.81 -5.58 -16.33
CA HIS A 229 4.87 -4.56 -16.34
C HIS A 229 4.59 -3.49 -15.29
N ALA A 230 5.63 -3.02 -14.60
CA ALA A 230 5.58 -1.79 -13.81
C ALA A 230 5.95 -0.60 -14.69
N THR A 231 5.28 0.54 -14.52
CA THR A 231 5.56 1.77 -15.26
C THR A 231 5.72 2.95 -14.31
N ASN A 232 6.46 3.97 -14.73
CA ASN A 232 6.74 5.16 -13.91
C ASN A 232 7.40 4.81 -12.56
N VAL A 233 8.33 3.86 -12.60
CA VAL A 233 9.03 3.39 -11.40
C VAL A 233 10.02 4.46 -10.94
N GLU A 234 9.86 4.93 -9.72
CA GLU A 234 10.78 5.83 -9.04
C GLU A 234 11.63 5.06 -8.02
N VAL A 235 12.88 5.48 -7.87
CA VAL A 235 13.82 4.97 -6.86
C VAL A 235 14.38 6.14 -6.09
N ILE A 236 14.40 6.02 -4.76
CA ILE A 236 15.02 7.02 -3.90
C ILE A 236 16.12 6.40 -3.04
N LEU A 237 17.11 7.23 -2.70
CA LEU A 237 18.08 6.96 -1.63
C LEU A 237 17.74 7.81 -0.43
N CYS A 238 17.71 7.17 0.74
CA CYS A 238 17.48 7.84 2.01
C CYS A 238 18.63 7.55 2.96
N GLU A 239 19.02 8.55 3.76
CA GLU A 239 20.04 8.38 4.80
C GLU A 239 19.49 8.61 6.20
N TYR A 240 19.94 7.81 7.16
CA TYR A 240 19.58 7.89 8.57
C TYR A 240 20.78 7.62 9.47
N ASP A 241 20.78 8.21 10.65
CA ASP A 241 21.74 7.85 11.70
C ASP A 241 21.42 6.49 12.33
N ASP A 242 20.13 6.14 12.36
CA ASP A 242 19.61 4.91 12.94
C ASP A 242 19.70 3.73 11.95
N ASP A 243 20.03 2.55 12.44
CA ASP A 243 20.24 1.36 11.61
C ASP A 243 18.98 0.52 11.38
N ASP A 244 17.87 0.79 12.07
CA ASP A 244 16.61 0.03 11.97
C ASP A 244 15.42 0.87 11.45
N MET A 245 15.65 1.65 10.40
CA MET A 245 14.59 2.46 9.79
C MET A 245 13.72 1.70 8.78
N LYS A 246 14.10 0.49 8.38
CA LYS A 246 13.38 -0.28 7.37
C LYS A 246 11.90 -0.49 7.70
N ALA A 247 11.60 -0.85 8.94
CA ALA A 247 10.22 -1.07 9.39
C ALA A 247 9.41 0.24 9.40
N THR A 248 10.05 1.35 9.76
CA THR A 248 9.44 2.68 9.78
C THR A 248 9.10 3.16 8.37
N ILE A 249 10.05 3.03 7.42
CA ILE A 249 9.87 3.38 6.01
C ILE A 249 8.69 2.58 5.41
N ARG A 250 8.66 1.26 5.63
CA ARG A 250 7.56 0.40 5.17
C ARG A 250 6.21 0.80 5.75
N LYS A 251 6.16 1.11 7.04
CA LYS A 251 4.92 1.54 7.70
C LYS A 251 4.42 2.89 7.18
N ASN A 252 5.31 3.73 6.68
CA ASN A 252 5.01 5.00 6.03
C ASN A 252 4.84 4.86 4.50
N ASN A 253 4.20 3.78 4.03
CA ASN A 253 3.96 3.50 2.61
C ASN A 253 5.25 3.52 1.77
N ASN A 254 6.31 2.90 2.25
CA ASN A 254 7.63 2.91 1.60
C ASN A 254 8.17 4.34 1.33
N MET A 255 7.78 5.33 2.13
CA MET A 255 8.25 6.71 1.99
C MET A 255 9.20 7.06 3.13
N CYS A 256 10.33 7.64 2.78
CA CYS A 256 11.26 8.25 3.72
C CYS A 256 10.79 9.65 4.13
N ASP A 257 11.31 10.14 5.24
CA ASP A 257 11.18 11.55 5.60
C ASP A 257 11.84 12.41 4.52
N GLU A 258 11.20 13.51 4.13
CA GLU A 258 11.67 14.34 3.01
C GLU A 258 13.11 14.87 3.24
N GLU A 259 13.46 15.15 4.50
CA GLU A 259 14.80 15.61 4.90
C GLU A 259 15.87 14.51 4.78
N SER A 260 15.45 13.25 4.82
CA SER A 260 16.33 12.09 4.70
C SER A 260 16.56 11.65 3.26
N ILE A 261 15.79 12.17 2.30
CA ILE A 261 15.92 11.81 0.90
C ILE A 261 17.09 12.57 0.29
N VAL A 262 18.13 11.84 -0.09
CA VAL A 262 19.35 12.42 -0.67
C VAL A 262 19.39 12.36 -2.19
N MET A 263 18.63 11.45 -2.80
CA MET A 263 18.56 11.31 -4.26
C MET A 263 17.24 10.68 -4.71
N ARG A 264 16.75 11.11 -5.87
CA ARG A 264 15.59 10.54 -6.59
C ARG A 264 15.96 10.26 -8.03
N GLN A 265 15.50 9.15 -8.55
CA GLN A 265 15.69 8.77 -9.95
C GLN A 265 14.47 8.03 -10.48
N GLU A 266 13.94 8.47 -11.60
CA GLU A 266 12.91 7.76 -12.35
C GLU A 266 13.58 6.82 -13.35
N ILE A 267 13.14 5.55 -13.41
CA ILE A 267 13.69 4.51 -14.29
C ILE A 267 12.71 4.03 -15.36
N GLY A 268 11.51 4.62 -15.40
CA GLY A 268 10.52 4.32 -16.42
C GLY A 268 9.79 2.99 -16.20
N ALA A 269 9.99 2.01 -17.06
CA ALA A 269 9.29 0.73 -17.01
C ALA A 269 10.22 -0.43 -16.64
N ILE A 270 9.70 -1.38 -15.86
CA ILE A 270 10.34 -2.67 -15.57
C ILE A 270 9.43 -3.79 -16.07
N ASP A 271 9.97 -4.59 -16.99
CA ASP A 271 9.23 -5.69 -17.59
C ASP A 271 8.92 -6.79 -16.58
N LYS A 272 7.76 -7.44 -16.79
CA LYS A 272 7.41 -8.68 -16.07
C LYS A 272 8.35 -9.82 -16.46
N PRO A 273 8.42 -10.88 -15.66
CA PRO A 273 9.08 -12.14 -16.04
C PRO A 273 8.58 -12.67 -17.39
N ASP A 274 9.46 -13.29 -18.13
CA ASP A 274 9.15 -14.04 -19.36
C ASP A 274 9.60 -15.51 -19.23
N ASP A 275 9.31 -16.32 -20.25
CA ASP A 275 9.64 -17.77 -20.23
C ASP A 275 11.15 -18.04 -20.14
N SER A 276 11.99 -17.07 -20.55
CA SER A 276 13.46 -17.15 -20.52
C SER A 276 14.06 -16.66 -19.20
N GLN A 277 13.34 -15.77 -18.50
CA GLN A 277 13.75 -15.13 -17.25
C GLN A 277 12.63 -15.20 -16.21
N LYS A 278 12.38 -16.39 -15.68
CA LYS A 278 11.30 -16.64 -14.72
C LYS A 278 11.43 -15.84 -13.42
N ASP A 279 12.64 -15.45 -13.03
CA ASP A 279 12.92 -14.65 -11.85
C ASP A 279 12.80 -13.13 -12.10
N GLY A 280 12.33 -12.74 -13.27
CA GLY A 280 12.23 -11.35 -13.70
C GLY A 280 13.51 -10.80 -14.33
N LYS A 281 13.36 -9.80 -15.20
CA LYS A 281 14.47 -9.09 -15.83
C LYS A 281 15.07 -8.11 -14.83
N VAL A 282 16.36 -8.24 -14.57
CA VAL A 282 17.10 -7.32 -13.70
C VAL A 282 17.31 -6.00 -14.41
N VAL A 283 16.87 -4.92 -13.78
CA VAL A 283 17.25 -3.55 -14.16
C VAL A 283 18.36 -3.12 -13.21
N GLU A 284 19.52 -2.85 -13.78
CA GLU A 284 20.69 -2.35 -13.05
C GLU A 284 20.79 -0.84 -13.22
N LEU A 285 20.94 -0.11 -12.12
CA LEU A 285 21.16 1.32 -12.12
C LEU A 285 22.27 1.69 -11.13
N TYR A 286 22.87 2.85 -11.37
CA TYR A 286 23.86 3.44 -10.50
C TYR A 286 23.36 4.79 -9.99
N MET A 287 23.26 4.92 -8.68
CA MET A 287 22.96 6.19 -8.03
C MET A 287 24.19 6.71 -7.28
N LEU A 288 24.39 8.02 -7.31
CA LEU A 288 25.53 8.67 -6.67
C LEU A 288 25.12 9.20 -5.30
N TYR A 289 25.52 8.51 -4.23
CA TYR A 289 25.26 8.96 -2.86
C TYR A 289 26.21 10.11 -2.51
N PRO A 290 25.71 11.33 -2.24
CA PRO A 290 26.52 12.46 -1.81
C PRO A 290 26.96 12.23 -0.35
N VAL A 291 28.27 12.22 -0.11
CA VAL A 291 28.80 11.97 1.24
C VAL A 291 28.58 13.19 2.11
N THR A 292 27.85 12.99 3.21
CA THR A 292 27.62 13.96 4.28
C THR A 292 28.56 13.71 5.46
N ALA A 293 28.60 14.60 6.45
CA ALA A 293 29.43 14.43 7.64
C ALA A 293 28.97 13.25 8.50
N GLY A 294 29.93 12.50 9.01
CA GLY A 294 29.67 11.31 9.83
C GLY A 294 29.41 10.05 9.02
N THR A 295 28.91 9.03 9.67
CA THR A 295 28.50 7.76 9.06
C THR A 295 26.98 7.64 9.04
N LYS A 296 26.43 7.16 7.94
CA LYS A 296 24.99 7.06 7.70
C LYS A 296 24.59 5.67 7.26
N ASN A 297 23.40 5.27 7.65
CA ASN A 297 22.71 4.10 7.13
C ASN A 297 21.90 4.50 5.91
N VAL A 298 22.24 3.94 4.75
CA VAL A 298 21.60 4.30 3.49
C VAL A 298 20.61 3.20 3.07
N TYR A 299 19.41 3.63 2.72
CA TYR A 299 18.34 2.77 2.26
C TYR A 299 18.00 3.09 0.81
N VAL A 300 17.76 2.05 0.04
CA VAL A 300 17.19 2.11 -1.31
C VAL A 300 15.72 1.79 -1.19
N VAL A 301 14.88 2.64 -1.74
CA VAL A 301 13.44 2.44 -1.79
C VAL A 301 12.99 2.55 -3.24
N VAL A 302 12.30 1.52 -3.72
CA VAL A 302 11.60 1.53 -5.02
C VAL A 302 10.12 1.81 -4.77
N ASP A 303 9.48 2.51 -5.69
CA ASP A 303 8.09 2.96 -5.60
C ASP A 303 7.76 3.68 -4.28
N PRO A 304 8.44 4.80 -3.96
CA PRO A 304 8.17 5.55 -2.75
C PRO A 304 6.73 6.10 -2.76
N GLY A 305 6.01 5.85 -1.67
CA GLY A 305 4.62 6.26 -1.53
C GLY A 305 3.61 5.26 -2.06
N ASN A 306 4.04 4.07 -2.52
CA ASN A 306 3.19 3.00 -3.07
C ASN A 306 2.24 3.52 -4.16
N ASN A 307 2.79 4.25 -5.14
CA ASN A 307 2.03 4.80 -6.26
C ASN A 307 1.62 3.71 -7.27
N ILE A 308 2.36 2.61 -7.30
CA ILE A 308 2.10 1.42 -8.10
C ILE A 308 1.47 0.39 -7.16
N VAL A 309 0.30 -0.13 -7.51
CA VAL A 309 -0.33 -1.21 -6.72
C VAL A 309 0.39 -2.51 -7.02
N GLU A 310 1.09 -3.06 -6.06
CA GLU A 310 1.93 -4.24 -6.20
C GLU A 310 1.32 -5.49 -5.55
N ALA A 311 1.87 -6.65 -5.86
CA ALA A 311 1.52 -7.90 -5.18
C ALA A 311 2.05 -7.93 -3.74
N SER A 312 3.18 -7.29 -3.49
CA SER A 312 3.78 -7.16 -2.17
C SER A 312 4.49 -5.83 -2.03
N GLU A 313 4.04 -5.02 -1.08
CA GLU A 313 4.67 -3.74 -0.74
C GLU A 313 5.83 -3.89 0.27
N GLY A 314 6.09 -5.12 0.69
CA GLY A 314 7.06 -5.40 1.76
C GLY A 314 8.51 -5.59 1.30
N ASN A 315 8.78 -5.66 0.00
CA ASN A 315 10.08 -5.97 -0.60
C ASN A 315 10.73 -4.78 -1.33
N ASN A 316 10.11 -3.60 -1.27
CA ASN A 316 10.51 -2.37 -1.94
C ASN A 316 11.64 -1.62 -1.25
N VAL A 317 12.03 -2.04 -0.03
CA VAL A 317 13.03 -1.35 0.79
C VAL A 317 14.20 -2.26 1.11
N LEU A 318 15.41 -1.83 0.78
CA LEU A 318 16.65 -2.52 1.11
C LEU A 318 17.67 -1.55 1.71
N ARG A 319 18.26 -1.93 2.86
CA ARG A 319 19.40 -1.24 3.47
C ARG A 319 20.69 -1.69 2.79
N ILE A 320 21.60 -0.79 2.51
CA ILE A 320 22.96 -1.12 2.11
C ILE A 320 23.68 -1.74 3.30
N SER A 321 24.42 -2.82 3.05
CA SER A 321 25.01 -3.66 4.11
C SER A 321 26.02 -2.92 5.00
N ASN A 322 26.71 -1.92 4.44
CA ASN A 322 27.71 -1.14 5.13
C ASN A 322 27.20 0.29 5.39
N GLU A 323 27.60 0.86 6.49
CA GLU A 323 27.45 2.29 6.72
C GLU A 323 28.32 3.07 5.73
N LEU A 324 27.78 4.16 5.20
CA LEU A 324 28.47 5.05 4.28
C LEU A 324 28.78 6.36 5.00
N GLY A 325 29.92 6.95 4.72
CA GLY A 325 30.24 8.21 5.36
C GLY A 325 31.57 8.82 4.99
N SER A 326 31.97 9.81 5.77
CA SER A 326 33.20 10.54 5.57
C SER A 326 34.44 9.72 5.91
N SER A 327 35.48 9.82 5.07
CA SER A 327 36.80 9.21 5.31
C SER A 327 37.53 9.83 6.49
N ASN A 328 37.20 11.05 6.87
CA ASN A 328 37.85 11.82 7.94
C ASN A 328 36.82 12.39 8.94
N PRO A 329 36.15 11.55 9.77
CA PRO A 329 35.09 11.99 10.67
C PRO A 329 35.57 13.05 11.68
N PHE A 330 36.88 13.11 11.97
CA PHE A 330 37.43 14.09 12.89
C PHE A 330 37.54 15.49 12.29
N LEU A 331 37.81 15.60 10.97
CA LEU A 331 37.84 16.89 10.26
C LEU A 331 36.40 17.42 10.01
N ASP A 332 35.43 16.54 9.86
CA ASP A 332 34.03 16.90 9.64
C ASP A 332 33.41 17.52 10.88
N VAL A 333 33.62 16.92 12.04
CA VAL A 333 33.21 17.50 13.34
C VAL A 333 33.93 18.83 13.59
N ALA A 334 35.24 18.91 13.25
CA ALA A 334 35.99 20.15 13.37
C ALA A 334 35.50 21.22 12.39
N GLY A 335 35.10 20.85 11.17
CA GLY A 335 34.53 21.76 10.15
C GLY A 335 33.15 22.29 10.55
N GLU A 336 32.25 21.43 11.04
CA GLU A 336 30.92 21.84 11.49
C GLU A 336 30.97 22.72 12.74
N VAL A 337 31.82 22.35 13.71
CA VAL A 337 32.07 23.14 14.91
C VAL A 337 32.79 24.45 14.56
N ALA A 338 33.76 24.39 13.64
CA ALA A 338 34.47 25.58 13.15
C ALA A 338 33.50 26.52 12.39
N GLY A 339 32.58 26.01 11.58
CA GLY A 339 31.56 26.81 10.88
C GLY A 339 30.60 27.51 11.85
N LYS A 340 30.19 26.84 12.92
CA LYS A 340 29.27 27.39 13.94
C LYS A 340 29.96 28.33 14.93
N ILE A 341 31.27 28.15 15.20
CA ILE A 341 32.02 28.93 16.20
C ILE A 341 32.95 29.97 15.55
N ALA A 342 33.44 29.73 14.33
CA ALA A 342 34.43 30.60 13.69
C ALA A 342 33.92 32.00 13.44
N LEU A 343 32.67 32.17 13.04
CA LEU A 343 32.12 33.49 12.76
C LEU A 343 31.96 34.36 14.02
N PRO A 344 31.37 33.89 15.12
CA PRO A 344 31.28 34.65 16.35
C PRO A 344 32.64 34.84 17.03
N THR A 345 33.55 33.84 17.03
CA THR A 345 34.90 33.97 17.59
C THR A 345 35.77 34.93 16.78
N MET A 346 35.67 34.90 15.44
CA MET A 346 36.41 35.88 14.60
C MET A 346 35.93 37.31 14.84
N ILE A 347 34.62 37.52 15.01
CA ILE A 347 34.06 38.82 15.36
C ILE A 347 34.57 39.28 16.74
N VAL A 348 34.59 38.41 17.72
CA VAL A 348 35.09 38.72 19.06
C VAL A 348 36.60 39.01 19.03
N LEU A 349 37.40 38.23 18.31
CA LEU A 349 38.87 38.51 18.17
C LEU A 349 39.13 39.81 17.41
N LEU A 350 38.40 40.11 16.36
CA LEU A 350 38.50 41.38 15.64
C LEU A 350 38.09 42.58 16.51
N THR A 351 37.08 42.44 17.31
CA THR A 351 36.67 43.52 18.26
C THR A 351 37.74 43.72 19.33
N PHE A 352 38.31 42.67 19.91
CA PHE A 352 39.43 42.80 20.85
C PHE A 352 40.67 43.40 20.21
N ALA A 353 41.02 43.03 18.98
CA ALA A 353 42.12 43.60 18.24
C ALA A 353 41.87 45.11 17.98
N LEU A 354 40.68 45.49 17.60
CA LEU A 354 40.32 46.90 17.38
C LEU A 354 40.34 47.71 18.65
N PHE A 355 39.84 47.19 19.76
CA PHE A 355 39.98 47.81 21.09
C PHE A 355 41.41 47.90 21.52
N GLY A 356 42.25 46.88 21.28
CA GLY A 356 43.67 46.90 21.55
C GLY A 356 44.40 48.01 20.79
N VAL A 357 44.14 48.14 19.50
CA VAL A 357 44.71 49.22 18.65
C VAL A 357 44.25 50.60 19.14
N LEU A 358 42.98 50.77 19.43
CA LEU A 358 42.43 52.03 19.95
C LEU A 358 43.04 52.39 21.30
N PHE A 359 43.27 51.39 22.16
CA PHE A 359 43.94 51.60 23.46
C PHE A 359 45.40 52.00 23.31
N LEU A 360 46.15 51.36 22.40
CA LEU A 360 47.56 51.71 22.11
C LEU A 360 47.66 53.09 21.48
N VAL A 361 46.79 53.45 20.52
CA VAL A 361 46.77 54.80 19.93
C VAL A 361 46.35 55.85 20.99
N GLY A 362 45.40 55.51 21.86
CA GLY A 362 45.02 56.40 22.97
C GLY A 362 46.12 56.62 23.98
N LYS A 363 46.92 55.56 24.26
CA LYS A 363 48.07 55.65 25.16
C LYS A 363 49.24 56.43 24.54
N GLY A 364 49.49 56.26 23.24
CA GLY A 364 50.46 57.02 22.48
C GLY A 364 50.15 58.54 22.48
N ARG A 365 48.90 58.89 22.22
CA ARG A 365 48.43 60.32 22.27
C ARG A 365 48.54 60.92 23.66
N ARG A 366 48.31 60.12 24.74
CA ARG A 366 48.49 60.65 26.11
C ARG A 366 49.98 60.88 26.48
N ALA A 367 50.90 60.07 25.95
CA ALA A 367 52.30 60.26 26.11
C ALA A 367 52.79 61.52 25.37
N ASP A 368 52.36 61.74 24.12
CA ASP A 368 52.70 62.89 23.30
C ASP A 368 52.19 64.25 23.91
N VAL A 369 51.00 64.21 24.53
CA VAL A 369 50.44 65.38 25.24
C VAL A 369 51.22 65.67 26.52
N LYS A 370 51.68 64.62 27.26
CA LYS A 370 52.52 64.83 28.44
C LYS A 370 53.89 65.42 28.09
N ASP A 371 54.52 64.93 27.04
CA ASP A 371 55.83 65.39 26.59
C ASP A 371 55.71 66.88 26.10
N ARG A 372 54.65 67.28 25.38
CA ARG A 372 54.41 68.66 24.99
C ARG A 372 54.10 69.59 26.17
N MET A 373 53.40 69.08 27.20
CA MET A 373 53.22 69.86 28.46
C MET A 373 54.51 69.99 29.26
N ALA A 374 55.37 69.01 29.27
CA ALA A 374 56.67 69.08 29.89
C ALA A 374 57.60 70.12 29.17
N GLU A 375 57.57 70.08 27.87
CA GLU A 375 58.31 71.03 26.99
C GLU A 375 57.83 72.45 27.16
N GLN A 376 56.50 72.69 27.23
CA GLN A 376 55.93 74.01 27.53
C GLN A 376 56.26 74.50 28.92
N SER A 377 56.32 73.66 29.94
CA SER A 377 56.68 74.08 31.30
C SER A 377 58.16 74.38 31.41
N SER A 378 59.07 73.71 30.68
CA SER A 378 60.47 74.09 30.61
C SER A 378 60.75 75.38 29.90
N LEU A 379 60.00 75.73 28.82
CA LEU A 379 60.08 76.99 28.14
C LEU A 379 59.60 78.15 29.01
N MET A 380 58.56 77.94 29.83
CA MET A 380 58.08 78.98 30.77
C MET A 380 59.07 79.23 31.93
N SER A 381 59.85 78.26 32.33
CA SER A 381 60.87 78.43 33.37
C SER A 381 62.10 79.23 32.89
N VAL A 382 62.41 79.19 31.60
CA VAL A 382 63.51 79.89 30.99
C VAL A 382 63.13 81.42 30.76
N LEU A 383 61.89 81.71 30.45
CA LEU A 383 61.39 83.08 30.20
C LEU A 383 61.12 83.88 31.49
N GLY A 384 61.03 83.18 32.63
CA GLY A 384 60.80 83.85 33.95
C GLY A 384 62.01 84.25 34.72
N SER A 385 63.23 84.09 34.19
CA SER A 385 64.48 84.42 34.86
C SER A 385 65.25 85.63 34.34
N GLU A 386 64.62 86.45 33.49
CA GLU A 386 65.25 87.68 32.88
C GLU A 386 64.71 89.05 33.37
N ASP A 387 64.00 89.09 34.49
CA ASP A 387 63.57 90.38 35.04
C ASP A 387 63.90 90.43 36.56
N SER A 388 65.15 90.57 36.89
CA SER A 388 65.60 91.24 38.16
C SER A 388 67.05 91.68 38.05
N ASP A 389 67.28 92.91 37.54
CA ASP A 389 68.22 93.87 37.99
C ASP A 389 67.77 95.30 37.60
#